data_f5c49704adf956061b323add2d177726
#
_entry.id   f5c49704adf956061b323add2d177726
#
_cell.length_a   1.000
_cell.length_b   1.000
_cell.length_c   1.000
_cell.angle_alpha   90.00
_cell.angle_beta   90.00
_cell.angle_gamma   90.00
#
_symmetry.space_group_name_H-M   'P 1'
#
loop_
_entity.id
_entity.type
_entity.pdbx_description
1 polymer ?
#
loop_
_entity_poly.entity_id
_entity_poly.type
_entity_poly.pdbx_seq_one_letter_code
_entity_poly.pdbx_strand_id
1 'polypeptide(L)'
;MAIEKCINEHSVGDVIFEEGSAGRELYVVLDGRVEIAKVNGTSKTVIITLGKGEFFGEMAVIDGSSRSATAIAASPGTRVMRINHARFVYLVSQQPAFALMIMDALSKRLRASNDRTFKAAANL
;
A
#
# COMPACT_ATOMS: atom_id res chain seq x y z
N MET A 1 10.14 -5.58 21.13
CA MET A 1 9.90 -4.30 20.45
C MET A 1 8.43 -3.92 20.61
N ALA A 2 8.17 -2.71 21.03
CA ALA A 2 6.81 -2.26 21.25
C ALA A 2 6.11 -2.04 19.89
N ILE A 3 4.91 -2.61 19.73
CA ILE A 3 4.12 -2.48 18.51
C ILE A 3 3.80 -1.00 18.23
N GLU A 4 3.61 -0.21 19.28
CA GLU A 4 3.27 1.21 19.16
C GLU A 4 4.30 2.01 18.36
N LYS A 5 5.57 1.61 18.38
CA LYS A 5 6.63 2.26 17.60
C LYS A 5 6.48 2.04 16.09
N CYS A 6 5.69 1.06 15.70
CA CYS A 6 5.43 0.76 14.29
C CYS A 6 4.16 1.43 13.77
N ILE A 7 3.41 2.12 14.65
CA ILE A 7 2.15 2.76 14.30
C ILE A 7 2.37 4.26 14.14
N ASN A 8 1.93 4.80 13.01
CA ASN A 8 1.99 6.23 12.72
C ASN A 8 0.58 6.76 12.49
N GLU A 9 0.34 7.94 13.02
CA GLU A 9 -0.90 8.68 12.78
C GLU A 9 -0.62 9.82 11.81
N HIS A 10 -1.54 10.04 10.88
CA HIS A 10 -1.39 11.04 9.82
C HIS A 10 -2.62 11.94 9.75
N SER A 11 -2.38 13.21 9.42
CA SER A 11 -3.43 14.17 9.09
C SER A 11 -3.82 14.01 7.62
N VAL A 12 -5.01 14.48 7.28
CA VAL A 12 -5.48 14.49 5.88
C VAL A 12 -4.45 15.20 5.00
N GLY A 13 -4.07 14.57 3.91
CA GLY A 13 -3.12 15.13 2.95
C GLY A 13 -1.67 14.81 3.24
N ASP A 14 -1.36 14.23 4.40
CA ASP A 14 0.02 13.83 4.70
C ASP A 14 0.49 12.77 3.71
N VAL A 15 1.69 12.96 3.19
CA VAL A 15 2.34 11.98 2.31
C VAL A 15 3.02 10.93 3.17
N ILE A 16 2.60 9.68 3.02
CA ILE A 16 3.21 8.56 3.76
C ILE A 16 4.52 8.15 3.08
N PHE A 17 4.50 8.05 1.76
CA PHE A 17 5.72 7.94 0.95
C PHE A 17 5.45 8.47 -0.46
N GLU A 18 6.51 8.87 -1.14
CA GLU A 18 6.42 9.41 -2.49
C GLU A 18 6.83 8.37 -3.53
N GLU A 19 6.23 8.46 -4.71
CA GLU A 19 6.64 7.66 -5.87
C GLU A 19 8.12 7.84 -6.14
N GLY A 20 8.81 6.75 -6.44
CA GLY A 20 10.24 6.75 -6.75
C GLY A 20 11.14 6.69 -5.53
N SER A 21 10.62 6.91 -4.33
CA SER A 21 11.43 6.84 -3.12
C SER A 21 11.79 5.39 -2.78
N ALA A 22 12.89 5.23 -2.04
CA ALA A 22 13.30 3.92 -1.54
C ALA A 22 12.58 3.62 -0.22
N GLY A 23 12.32 2.35 0.02
CA GLY A 23 11.76 1.91 1.29
C GLY A 23 11.51 0.42 1.24
N ARG A 24 11.70 -0.25 2.37
CA ARG A 24 11.48 -1.69 2.47
C ARG A 24 10.47 -2.01 3.54
N GLU A 25 9.40 -1.22 3.57
CA GLU A 25 8.33 -1.36 4.53
C GLU A 25 7.01 -1.54 3.82
N LEU A 26 6.21 -2.45 4.35
CA LEU A 26 4.82 -2.66 4.03
C LEU A 26 3.99 -1.90 5.07
N TYR A 27 2.85 -1.38 4.67
CA TYR A 27 1.94 -0.67 5.57
C TYR A 27 0.58 -1.35 5.60
N VAL A 28 -0.02 -1.43 6.80
CA VAL A 28 -1.39 -1.89 6.97
C VAL A 28 -2.21 -0.73 7.51
N VAL A 29 -3.36 -0.46 6.90
CA VAL A 29 -4.27 0.59 7.38
C VAL A 29 -5.00 0.06 8.61
N LEU A 30 -4.81 0.74 9.75
CA LEU A 30 -5.49 0.40 10.99
C LEU A 30 -6.80 1.17 11.15
N ASP A 31 -6.81 2.44 10.77
CA ASP A 31 -7.98 3.31 10.80
C ASP A 31 -7.86 4.32 9.66
N GLY A 32 -8.99 4.77 9.15
CA GLY A 32 -9.05 5.80 8.13
C GLY A 32 -8.88 5.27 6.73
N ARG A 33 -8.36 6.12 5.85
CA ARG A 33 -8.19 5.78 4.43
C ARG A 33 -6.86 6.30 3.91
N VAL A 34 -6.30 5.56 2.95
CA VAL A 34 -5.07 5.93 2.25
C VAL A 34 -5.34 5.89 0.76
N GLU A 35 -4.99 6.95 0.05
CA GLU A 35 -5.03 7.00 -1.41
C GLU A 35 -3.67 6.64 -1.96
N ILE A 36 -3.66 5.74 -2.92
CA ILE A 36 -2.47 5.44 -3.74
C ILE A 36 -2.68 6.18 -5.05
N ALA A 37 -1.76 7.08 -5.39
CA ALA A 37 -1.99 8.05 -6.47
C ALA A 37 -0.73 8.33 -7.27
N LYS A 38 -0.93 8.74 -8.50
CA LYS A 38 0.10 9.38 -9.32
C LYS A 38 -0.07 10.88 -9.18
N VAL A 39 1.02 11.56 -8.83
CA VAL A 39 1.02 13.02 -8.62
C VAL A 39 1.96 13.64 -9.64
N ASN A 40 1.47 14.65 -10.36
CA ASN A 40 2.23 15.39 -11.35
C ASN A 40 1.94 16.88 -11.17
N GLY A 41 2.85 17.57 -10.46
CA GLY A 41 2.63 18.97 -10.10
C GLY A 41 1.43 19.11 -9.17
N THR A 42 0.40 19.82 -9.59
CA THR A 42 -0.84 19.99 -8.83
C THR A 42 -1.89 18.93 -9.20
N SER A 43 -1.64 18.13 -10.22
CA SER A 43 -2.56 17.07 -10.65
C SER A 43 -2.34 15.81 -9.83
N LYS A 44 -3.45 15.20 -9.39
CA LYS A 44 -3.43 13.95 -8.64
C LYS A 44 -4.44 13.01 -9.29
N THR A 45 -3.98 11.81 -9.66
CA THR A 45 -4.84 10.74 -10.16
C THR A 45 -4.82 9.60 -9.16
N VAL A 46 -5.94 9.37 -8.48
CA VAL A 46 -6.07 8.31 -7.50
C VAL A 46 -6.22 6.97 -8.24
N ILE A 47 -5.32 6.03 -7.92
CA ILE A 47 -5.33 4.69 -8.51
C ILE A 47 -6.28 3.80 -7.70
N ILE A 48 -6.15 3.83 -6.37
CA ILE A 48 -6.96 3.04 -5.46
C ILE A 48 -7.03 3.74 -4.11
N THR A 49 -8.15 3.59 -3.42
CA THR A 49 -8.32 4.03 -2.04
C THR A 49 -8.43 2.81 -1.14
N LEU A 50 -7.59 2.77 -0.11
CA LEU A 50 -7.50 1.64 0.80
C LEU A 50 -8.07 2.02 2.15
N GLY A 51 -8.79 1.09 2.76
CA GLY A 51 -9.38 1.26 4.09
C GLY A 51 -8.83 0.27 5.10
N LYS A 52 -9.47 0.22 6.26
CA LYS A 52 -9.05 -0.60 7.40
C LYS A 52 -8.83 -2.05 7.01
N GLY A 53 -7.68 -2.58 7.40
CA GLY A 53 -7.29 -3.96 7.14
C GLY A 53 -6.57 -4.19 5.82
N GLU A 54 -6.56 -3.20 4.94
CA GLU A 54 -5.88 -3.32 3.66
C GLU A 54 -4.41 -2.88 3.78
N PHE A 55 -3.56 -3.40 2.88
CA PHE A 55 -2.13 -3.13 2.93
C PHE A 55 -1.65 -2.45 1.64
N PHE A 56 -0.51 -1.78 1.73
CA PHE A 56 0.13 -1.12 0.59
C PHE A 56 1.65 -1.07 0.79
N GLY A 57 2.38 -0.81 -0.30
CA GLY A 57 3.84 -0.74 -0.25
C GLY A 57 4.53 -2.09 -0.29
N GLU A 58 3.80 -3.15 -0.62
CA GLU A 58 4.27 -4.53 -0.59
C GLU A 58 5.38 -4.81 -1.60
N MET A 59 5.37 -4.15 -2.74
CA MET A 59 6.36 -4.43 -3.79
C MET A 59 7.79 -4.13 -3.31
N ALA A 60 7.96 -3.02 -2.60
CA ALA A 60 9.27 -2.65 -2.06
C ALA A 60 9.79 -3.66 -1.04
N VAL A 61 8.89 -4.28 -0.26
CA VAL A 61 9.25 -5.30 0.71
C VAL A 61 9.60 -6.62 0.02
N ILE A 62 8.84 -6.97 -1.01
CA ILE A 62 8.96 -8.27 -1.69
C ILE A 62 10.20 -8.29 -2.59
N ASP A 63 10.37 -7.29 -3.44
CA ASP A 63 11.44 -7.30 -4.46
C ASP A 63 12.45 -6.15 -4.36
N GLY A 64 12.29 -5.27 -3.37
CA GLY A 64 13.19 -4.13 -3.18
C GLY A 64 13.04 -3.00 -4.18
N SER A 65 11.99 -3.02 -5.00
CA SER A 65 11.75 -1.95 -5.98
C SER A 65 11.42 -0.63 -5.28
N SER A 66 11.65 0.48 -5.98
CA SER A 66 11.22 1.79 -5.50
C SER A 66 9.70 1.89 -5.51
N ARG A 67 9.17 2.87 -4.76
CA ARG A 67 7.72 3.08 -4.66
C ARG A 67 7.15 3.40 -6.03
N SER A 68 6.14 2.64 -6.45
CA SER A 68 5.52 2.79 -7.77
C SER A 68 4.50 3.91 -7.83
N ALA A 69 4.07 4.43 -6.69
CA ALA A 69 3.09 5.51 -6.58
C ALA A 69 3.26 6.24 -5.25
N THR A 70 2.55 7.35 -5.08
CA THR A 70 2.55 8.12 -3.85
C THR A 70 1.39 7.66 -2.96
N ALA A 71 1.65 7.48 -1.66
CA ALA A 71 0.63 7.11 -0.67
C ALA A 71 0.31 8.34 0.18
N ILE A 72 -0.97 8.68 0.26
CA ILE A 72 -1.45 9.91 0.90
C ILE A 72 -2.58 9.57 1.87
N ALA A 73 -2.50 10.08 3.10
CA ALA A 73 -3.60 9.93 4.05
C ALA A 73 -4.81 10.72 3.56
N ALA A 74 -5.96 10.05 3.46
CA ALA A 74 -7.15 10.60 2.82
C ALA A 74 -8.30 10.88 3.78
N SER A 75 -8.11 10.65 5.09
CA SER A 75 -9.11 10.95 6.10
C SER A 75 -8.45 11.40 7.39
N PRO A 76 -9.17 12.15 8.24
CA PRO A 76 -8.62 12.53 9.55
C PRO A 76 -8.34 11.30 10.41
N GLY A 77 -7.26 11.37 11.19
CA GLY A 77 -6.92 10.29 12.11
C GLY A 77 -6.54 8.97 11.43
N THR A 78 -6.01 9.04 10.22
CA THR A 78 -5.52 7.85 9.52
C THR A 78 -4.35 7.26 10.29
N ARG A 79 -4.43 5.97 10.62
CA ARG A 79 -3.38 5.25 11.33
C ARG A 79 -2.92 4.08 10.49
N VAL A 80 -1.60 3.94 10.36
CA VAL A 80 -0.98 2.84 9.62
C VAL A 80 0.06 2.15 10.48
N MET A 81 0.22 0.84 10.29
CA MET A 81 1.27 0.07 10.93
C MET A 81 2.34 -0.25 9.90
N ARG A 82 3.59 0.05 10.23
CA ARG A 82 4.74 -0.25 9.38
C ARG A 82 5.27 -1.64 9.70
N ILE A 83 5.51 -2.42 8.65
CA ILE A 83 6.11 -3.76 8.79
C ILE A 83 7.35 -3.76 7.91
N ASN A 84 8.53 -3.79 8.53
CA ASN A 84 9.78 -3.81 7.78
C ASN A 84 10.04 -5.19 7.16
N HIS A 85 11.06 -5.27 6.31
CA HIS A 85 11.38 -6.51 5.59
C HIS A 85 11.62 -7.69 6.54
N ALA A 86 12.39 -7.48 7.61
CA ALA A 86 12.71 -8.56 8.54
C ALA A 86 11.45 -9.09 9.24
N ARG A 87 10.56 -8.19 9.67
CA ARG A 87 9.29 -8.58 10.30
C ARG A 87 8.37 -9.27 9.29
N PHE A 88 8.36 -8.80 8.04
CA PHE A 88 7.57 -9.42 6.98
C PHE A 88 8.02 -10.87 6.77
N VAL A 89 9.32 -11.11 6.63
CA VAL A 89 9.87 -12.47 6.48
C VAL A 89 9.52 -13.33 7.68
N TYR A 90 9.64 -12.78 8.88
CA TYR A 90 9.29 -13.51 10.11
C TYR A 90 7.81 -13.90 10.11
N LEU A 91 6.92 -12.98 9.78
CA LEU A 91 5.47 -13.25 9.74
C LEU A 91 5.13 -14.33 8.72
N VAL A 92 5.72 -14.25 7.53
CA VAL A 92 5.50 -15.26 6.48
C VAL A 92 5.99 -16.64 6.94
N SER A 93 7.13 -16.69 7.63
CA SER A 93 7.70 -17.97 8.08
C SER A 93 6.89 -18.59 9.23
N GLN A 94 6.34 -17.76 10.11
CA GLN A 94 5.58 -18.24 11.28
C GLN A 94 4.10 -18.47 10.98
N GLN A 95 3.53 -17.72 10.03
CA GLN A 95 2.11 -17.79 9.68
C GLN A 95 1.96 -17.80 8.15
N PRO A 96 2.07 -18.99 7.53
CA PRO A 96 1.91 -19.08 6.08
C PRO A 96 0.59 -18.53 5.55
N ALA A 97 -0.46 -18.56 6.36
CA ALA A 97 -1.75 -17.96 5.99
C ALA A 97 -1.65 -16.46 5.70
N PHE A 98 -0.70 -15.78 6.35
CA PHE A 98 -0.43 -14.36 6.10
C PHE A 98 0.05 -14.17 4.65
N ALA A 99 0.97 -15.03 4.19
CA ALA A 99 1.46 -14.97 2.81
C ALA A 99 0.34 -15.24 1.82
N LEU A 100 -0.55 -16.20 2.10
CA LEU A 100 -1.69 -16.50 1.23
C LEU A 100 -2.65 -15.32 1.15
N MET A 101 -2.87 -14.62 2.26
CA MET A 101 -3.71 -13.43 2.29
C MET A 101 -3.15 -12.31 1.42
N ILE A 102 -1.84 -12.09 1.47
CA ILE A 102 -1.15 -11.11 0.63
C ILE A 102 -1.28 -11.50 -0.85
N MET A 103 -1.02 -12.75 -1.18
CA MET A 103 -1.12 -13.25 -2.55
C MET A 103 -2.55 -13.11 -3.10
N ASP A 104 -3.55 -13.41 -2.28
CA ASP A 104 -4.97 -13.29 -2.69
C ASP A 104 -5.31 -11.84 -3.01
N ALA A 105 -4.90 -10.90 -2.15
CA ALA A 105 -5.16 -9.48 -2.37
C ALA A 105 -4.45 -8.97 -3.63
N LEU A 106 -3.20 -9.38 -3.85
CA LEU A 106 -2.43 -8.99 -5.03
C LEU A 106 -3.06 -9.57 -6.30
N SER A 107 -3.54 -10.81 -6.24
CA SER A 107 -4.24 -11.43 -7.38
C SER A 107 -5.49 -10.64 -7.76
N LYS A 108 -6.28 -10.23 -6.77
CA LYS A 108 -7.49 -9.45 -7.00
C LYS A 108 -7.17 -8.08 -7.60
N ARG A 109 -6.12 -7.42 -7.10
CA ARG A 109 -5.68 -6.12 -7.64
C ARG A 109 -5.19 -6.25 -9.07
N LEU A 110 -4.46 -7.32 -9.37
CA LEU A 110 -3.97 -7.60 -10.72
C LEU A 110 -5.12 -7.84 -11.69
N ARG A 111 -6.12 -8.64 -11.30
CA ARG A 111 -7.30 -8.88 -12.13
C ARG A 111 -8.05 -7.58 -12.41
N ALA A 112 -8.25 -6.73 -11.40
CA ALA A 112 -8.92 -5.45 -11.57
C ALA A 112 -8.16 -4.57 -12.55
N SER A 113 -6.83 -4.53 -12.47
CA SER A 113 -5.98 -3.78 -13.39
C SER A 113 -6.08 -4.32 -14.83
N ASN A 114 -6.05 -5.66 -14.98
CA ASN A 114 -6.16 -6.31 -16.29
C ASN A 114 -7.53 -6.04 -16.92
N ASP A 115 -8.60 -6.09 -16.13
CA ASP A 115 -9.95 -5.81 -16.61
C ASP A 115 -10.08 -4.38 -17.11
N ARG A 116 -9.50 -3.42 -16.39
CA ARG A 116 -9.49 -2.02 -16.82
C ARG A 116 -8.73 -1.84 -18.13
N THR A 117 -7.57 -2.50 -18.24
CA THR A 117 -6.76 -2.44 -19.46
C THR A 117 -7.51 -3.04 -20.64
N PHE A 118 -8.16 -4.19 -20.45
CA PHE A 118 -8.95 -4.85 -21.48
C PHE A 118 -10.11 -3.95 -21.93
N LYS A 119 -10.85 -3.36 -20.99
CA LYS A 119 -11.96 -2.46 -21.33
C LYS A 119 -11.51 -1.23 -22.09
N ALA A 120 -10.38 -0.65 -21.71
CA ALA A 120 -9.81 0.49 -22.41
C ALA A 120 -9.44 0.12 -23.85
N ALA A 121 -8.82 -1.04 -24.05
CA ALA A 121 -8.46 -1.53 -25.38
C ALA A 121 -9.70 -1.81 -26.24
N ALA A 122 -10.77 -2.35 -25.62
CA ALA A 122 -12.00 -2.66 -26.34
C ALA A 122 -12.78 -1.42 -26.80
N ASN A 123 -12.52 -0.26 -26.19
CA ASN A 123 -13.17 1.00 -26.54
C ASN A 123 -12.42 1.80 -27.60
N LEU A 124 -11.32 1.27 -28.10
CA LEU A 124 -10.59 1.87 -29.21
C LEU A 124 -11.23 1.49 -30.54
#